data_fe55af9efe98ca41d5357d065919785e
#
_entry.id   fe55af9efe98ca41d5357d065919785e
#
_cell.length_a   1.000
_cell.length_b   1.000
_cell.length_c   1.000
_cell.angle_alpha   90.00
_cell.angle_beta   90.00
_cell.angle_gamma   90.00
#
_symmetry.space_group_name_H-M   'P 1'
#
loop_
_entity.id
_entity.type
_entity.pdbx_description
1 polymer ?
#
loop_
_entity_poly.entity_id
_entity_poly.type
_entity_poly.pdbx_seq_one_letter_code
_entity_poly.pdbx_strand_id
1 'polypeptide(L)'
;MEEGIPFRALVADSFYGEDEGFKQRLSELRVGYVLALKPSYAWWHRVGEIGSPWEAAAAAGHAWEGERYPGDWVKVMRRFRDGHEQEWWTLEVDVGPYGPQRERRAVVTTTDPKGLPDKATWYLATNLPHPGSKRATQSELEAAADLSEIVRLYGLRVWVEQSYKQVKHVPGWSDYQARSDIAIRRHWQLVCCAFTFCWRANGRLPTDEEVAETSNDAPVDPAGRGKGKPGYAGRRRSGQ
;
A
#
# COMPACT_ATOMS: atom_id res chain seq x y z
N MET A 1 6.94 -23.25 18.21
CA MET A 1 5.52 -23.00 17.84
C MET A 1 5.57 -21.90 16.81
N GLU A 2 5.26 -22.20 15.56
CA GLU A 2 5.05 -21.17 14.55
C GLU A 2 3.71 -20.52 14.86
N GLU A 3 3.74 -19.32 15.43
CA GLU A 3 2.56 -18.51 15.60
C GLU A 3 2.15 -17.96 14.23
N GLY A 4 1.34 -18.74 13.50
CA GLY A 4 0.81 -18.32 12.22
C GLY A 4 -0.13 -17.13 12.39
N ILE A 5 0.28 -15.95 11.93
CA ILE A 5 -0.62 -14.78 11.86
C ILE A 5 -1.47 -14.96 10.60
N PRO A 6 -2.79 -15.15 10.74
CA PRO A 6 -3.64 -15.27 9.57
C PRO A 6 -3.72 -13.95 8.83
N PHE A 7 -3.50 -13.96 7.51
CA PHE A 7 -3.69 -12.82 6.63
C PHE A 7 -4.22 -13.26 5.28
N ARG A 8 -5.02 -12.43 4.63
CA ARG A 8 -5.69 -12.74 3.37
C ARG A 8 -4.77 -12.66 2.16
N ALA A 9 -3.95 -11.63 2.11
CA ALA A 9 -3.03 -11.39 1.01
C ALA A 9 -1.89 -10.46 1.42
N LEU A 10 -0.75 -10.60 0.77
CA LEU A 10 0.34 -9.65 0.81
C LEU A 10 0.09 -8.54 -0.21
N VAL A 11 0.29 -7.30 0.21
CA VAL A 11 0.12 -6.13 -0.64
C VAL A 11 1.44 -5.37 -0.73
N ALA A 12 1.90 -5.08 -1.96
CA ALA A 12 3.15 -4.35 -2.17
C ALA A 12 3.10 -3.46 -3.42
N ASP A 13 4.10 -2.58 -3.55
CA ASP A 13 4.24 -1.68 -4.68
C ASP A 13 4.86 -2.34 -5.92
N SER A 14 5.10 -1.52 -6.95
CA SER A 14 5.63 -1.99 -8.23
C SER A 14 7.07 -2.50 -8.16
N PHE A 15 7.83 -2.12 -7.14
CA PHE A 15 9.17 -2.66 -6.95
C PHE A 15 9.14 -4.19 -6.76
N TYR A 16 8.18 -4.68 -5.97
CA TYR A 16 7.95 -6.10 -5.76
C TYR A 16 7.09 -6.73 -6.85
N GLY A 17 6.14 -5.97 -7.40
CA GLY A 17 5.21 -6.47 -8.42
C GLY A 17 5.87 -6.77 -9.77
N GLU A 18 7.03 -6.18 -10.06
CA GLU A 18 7.81 -6.43 -11.27
C GLU A 18 8.77 -7.62 -11.12
N ASP A 19 9.01 -8.09 -9.91
CA ASP A 19 9.89 -9.24 -9.65
C ASP A 19 9.13 -10.56 -9.86
N GLU A 20 9.43 -11.25 -10.95
CA GLU A 20 8.83 -12.53 -11.28
C GLU A 20 9.22 -13.64 -10.28
N GLY A 21 10.46 -13.62 -9.78
CA GLY A 21 10.93 -14.57 -8.77
C GLY A 21 10.16 -14.41 -7.45
N PHE A 22 9.87 -13.18 -7.06
CA PHE A 22 9.07 -12.88 -5.88
C PHE A 22 7.63 -13.40 -6.03
N LYS A 23 6.96 -13.10 -7.16
CA LYS A 23 5.61 -13.61 -7.46
C LYS A 23 5.55 -15.14 -7.47
N GLN A 24 6.53 -15.76 -8.10
CA GLN A 24 6.64 -17.21 -8.12
C GLN A 24 6.80 -17.78 -6.71
N ARG A 25 7.68 -17.20 -5.90
CA ARG A 25 7.89 -17.64 -4.52
C ARG A 25 6.65 -17.51 -3.65
N LEU A 26 5.88 -16.43 -3.79
CA LEU A 26 4.60 -16.29 -3.11
C LEU A 26 3.60 -17.38 -3.51
N SER A 27 3.54 -17.72 -4.80
CA SER A 27 2.67 -18.78 -5.31
C SER A 27 3.07 -20.14 -4.77
N GLU A 28 4.37 -20.48 -4.74
CA GLU A 28 4.90 -21.72 -4.16
C GLU A 28 4.55 -21.86 -2.67
N LEU A 29 4.58 -20.75 -1.94
CA LEU A 29 4.22 -20.68 -0.52
C LEU A 29 2.69 -20.60 -0.31
N ARG A 30 1.89 -20.63 -1.37
CA ARG A 30 0.43 -20.45 -1.35
C ARG A 30 0.00 -19.16 -0.64
N VAL A 31 0.79 -18.09 -0.78
CA VAL A 31 0.47 -16.78 -0.25
C VAL A 31 -0.31 -16.00 -1.30
N GLY A 32 -1.53 -15.58 -0.96
CA GLY A 32 -2.29 -14.63 -1.77
C GLY A 32 -1.58 -13.29 -1.85
N TYR A 33 -1.62 -12.62 -3.01
CA TYR A 33 -1.02 -11.31 -3.14
C TYR A 33 -1.84 -10.38 -4.04
N VAL A 34 -1.68 -9.07 -3.80
CA VAL A 34 -2.09 -7.98 -4.70
C VAL A 34 -0.92 -7.01 -4.81
N LEU A 35 -0.25 -6.99 -5.95
CA LEU A 35 0.98 -6.24 -6.18
C LEU A 35 0.76 -5.21 -7.29
N ALA A 36 1.27 -3.97 -7.11
CA ALA A 36 1.24 -3.01 -8.20
C ALA A 36 2.24 -3.39 -9.30
N LEU A 37 1.91 -2.98 -10.52
CA LEU A 37 2.79 -3.00 -11.68
C LEU A 37 3.01 -1.56 -12.13
N LYS A 38 4.12 -1.27 -12.81
CA LYS A 38 4.24 -0.01 -13.56
C LYS A 38 3.30 -0.01 -14.78
N PRO A 39 2.83 1.15 -15.20
CA PRO A 39 2.03 1.27 -16.44
C PRO A 39 2.70 0.63 -17.64
N SER A 40 4.01 0.76 -17.71
CA SER A 40 4.87 0.27 -18.81
C SER A 40 5.46 -1.12 -18.57
N TYR A 41 4.99 -1.84 -17.53
CA TYR A 41 5.47 -3.19 -17.26
C TYR A 41 5.27 -4.09 -18.48
N ALA A 42 6.37 -4.65 -19.02
CA ALA A 42 6.30 -5.52 -20.19
C ALA A 42 5.81 -6.92 -19.77
N TRP A 43 4.60 -7.27 -20.16
CA TRP A 43 4.21 -8.67 -20.12
C TRP A 43 4.67 -9.39 -21.39
N TRP A 44 4.93 -10.67 -21.23
CA TRP A 44 5.31 -11.47 -22.38
C TRP A 44 4.13 -11.58 -23.36
N HIS A 45 4.34 -11.17 -24.59
CA HIS A 45 3.33 -11.16 -25.64
C HIS A 45 3.97 -11.51 -26.99
N ARG A 46 3.16 -11.87 -27.95
CA ARG A 46 3.57 -12.04 -29.34
C ARG A 46 3.57 -10.69 -30.06
N VAL A 47 4.26 -10.65 -31.20
CA VAL A 47 4.26 -9.45 -32.05
C VAL A 47 2.81 -9.08 -32.42
N GLY A 48 2.41 -7.84 -32.15
CA GLY A 48 1.07 -7.32 -32.40
C GLY A 48 0.06 -7.48 -31.27
N GLU A 49 0.46 -8.10 -30.14
CA GLU A 49 -0.37 -8.16 -28.92
C GLU A 49 -0.09 -6.95 -28.00
N ILE A 50 -1.01 -6.73 -27.06
CA ILE A 50 -0.89 -5.67 -26.04
C ILE A 50 0.31 -5.99 -25.12
N GLY A 51 1.24 -5.04 -25.00
CA GLY A 51 2.52 -5.25 -24.33
C GLY A 51 2.61 -4.72 -22.92
N SER A 52 1.63 -3.94 -22.46
CA SER A 52 1.67 -3.33 -21.13
C SER A 52 0.29 -3.19 -20.48
N PRO A 53 0.20 -3.04 -19.15
CA PRO A 53 -1.06 -2.77 -18.45
C PRO A 53 -1.76 -1.50 -18.94
N TRP A 54 -0.99 -0.48 -19.26
CA TRP A 54 -1.52 0.77 -19.79
C TRP A 54 -2.16 0.57 -21.18
N GLU A 55 -1.47 -0.13 -22.08
CA GLU A 55 -2.01 -0.43 -23.41
C GLU A 55 -3.29 -1.26 -23.32
N ALA A 56 -3.34 -2.22 -22.40
CA ALA A 56 -4.53 -3.01 -22.17
C ALA A 56 -5.72 -2.15 -21.69
N ALA A 57 -5.45 -1.23 -20.77
CA ALA A 57 -6.47 -0.30 -20.28
C ALA A 57 -6.91 0.69 -21.35
N ALA A 58 -5.97 1.22 -22.15
CA ALA A 58 -6.27 2.14 -23.24
C ALA A 58 -7.04 1.49 -24.39
N ALA A 59 -6.82 0.21 -24.63
CA ALA A 59 -7.53 -0.56 -25.67
C ALA A 59 -8.92 -1.08 -25.22
N ALA A 60 -9.21 -1.06 -23.90
CA ALA A 60 -10.49 -1.51 -23.40
C ALA A 60 -11.65 -0.69 -23.95
N GLY A 61 -12.76 -1.38 -24.25
CA GLY A 61 -13.93 -0.75 -24.86
C GLY A 61 -14.51 0.37 -24.02
N HIS A 62 -14.59 1.55 -24.60
CA HIS A 62 -15.18 2.74 -23.98
C HIS A 62 -16.56 3.01 -24.57
N ALA A 63 -17.62 2.53 -23.97
CA ALA A 63 -18.98 2.87 -24.34
C ALA A 63 -19.46 4.07 -23.51
N TRP A 64 -18.94 5.26 -23.80
CA TRP A 64 -19.18 6.48 -23.02
C TRP A 64 -20.33 7.35 -23.53
N GLU A 65 -21.01 6.95 -24.58
CA GLU A 65 -22.14 7.69 -25.06
C GLU A 65 -23.41 7.24 -24.32
N GLY A 66 -23.83 8.05 -23.38
CA GLY A 66 -25.00 7.80 -22.55
C GLY A 66 -24.71 7.00 -21.27
N GLU A 67 -25.53 7.17 -20.27
CA GLU A 67 -25.42 6.72 -18.88
C GLU A 67 -25.22 5.22 -18.66
N ARG A 68 -25.03 4.42 -19.68
CA ARG A 68 -25.32 3.00 -19.54
C ARG A 68 -24.17 2.07 -19.41
N TYR A 69 -22.97 2.35 -19.74
CA TYR A 69 -21.96 1.33 -19.53
C TYR A 69 -20.59 1.72 -20.04
N PRO A 70 -19.59 1.51 -19.25
CA PRO A 70 -18.21 1.79 -19.63
C PRO A 70 -17.56 0.63 -20.40
N GLY A 71 -18.26 -0.09 -21.23
CA GLY A 71 -17.70 -1.22 -21.97
C GLY A 71 -17.24 -2.33 -21.02
N ASP A 72 -15.93 -2.65 -21.03
CA ASP A 72 -15.35 -3.71 -20.21
C ASP A 72 -15.05 -3.27 -18.75
N TRP A 73 -15.28 -2.00 -18.44
CA TRP A 73 -15.05 -1.45 -17.11
C TRP A 73 -16.21 -1.70 -16.15
N VAL A 74 -15.91 -2.16 -14.96
CA VAL A 74 -16.87 -2.43 -13.89
C VAL A 74 -16.72 -1.38 -12.80
N LYS A 75 -17.85 -0.81 -12.36
CA LYS A 75 -17.89 0.15 -11.27
C LYS A 75 -17.64 -0.56 -9.94
N VAL A 76 -16.74 0.00 -9.13
CA VAL A 76 -16.39 -0.46 -7.78
C VAL A 76 -16.43 0.73 -6.83
N MET A 77 -17.11 0.58 -5.70
CA MET A 77 -17.11 1.60 -4.63
C MET A 77 -15.94 1.37 -3.70
N ARG A 78 -15.01 2.31 -3.65
CA ARG A 78 -13.90 2.30 -2.73
C ARG A 78 -14.26 3.08 -1.48
N ARG A 79 -14.26 2.40 -0.33
CA ARG A 79 -14.46 3.03 0.97
C ARG A 79 -13.12 3.40 1.61
N PHE A 80 -13.01 4.64 2.07
CA PHE A 80 -11.85 5.16 2.78
C PHE A 80 -12.01 5.02 4.30
N ARG A 81 -10.91 5.25 5.03
CA ARG A 81 -10.89 5.10 6.48
C ARG A 81 -11.83 6.04 7.22
N ASP A 82 -11.99 7.26 6.74
CA ASP A 82 -12.89 8.30 7.27
C ASP A 82 -14.36 8.04 6.93
N GLY A 83 -14.64 6.94 6.23
CA GLY A 83 -15.99 6.50 5.88
C GLY A 83 -16.52 7.08 4.57
N HIS A 84 -15.82 8.03 3.92
CA HIS A 84 -16.25 8.47 2.59
C HIS A 84 -16.06 7.38 1.56
N GLU A 85 -16.89 7.39 0.53
CA GLU A 85 -16.87 6.44 -0.56
C GLU A 85 -16.59 7.18 -1.87
N GLN A 86 -15.78 6.56 -2.73
CA GLN A 86 -15.44 7.08 -4.03
C GLN A 86 -15.68 5.99 -5.10
N GLU A 87 -16.26 6.38 -6.20
CA GLU A 87 -16.46 5.53 -7.34
C GLU A 87 -15.15 5.36 -8.10
N TRP A 88 -14.81 4.09 -8.35
CA TRP A 88 -13.70 3.67 -9.17
C TRP A 88 -14.18 2.75 -10.27
N TRP A 89 -13.49 2.76 -11.39
CA TRP A 89 -13.73 1.88 -12.52
C TRP A 89 -12.62 0.84 -12.59
N THR A 90 -12.99 -0.40 -12.74
CA THR A 90 -12.05 -1.52 -12.66
C THR A 90 -12.23 -2.44 -13.86
N LEU A 91 -11.12 -2.82 -14.45
CA LEU A 91 -11.01 -3.69 -15.60
C LEU A 91 -10.17 -4.91 -15.23
N GLU A 92 -10.65 -6.10 -15.53
CA GLU A 92 -9.83 -7.30 -15.51
C GLU A 92 -9.43 -7.65 -16.94
N VAL A 93 -8.12 -7.78 -17.18
CA VAL A 93 -7.57 -8.07 -18.51
C VAL A 93 -7.24 -9.55 -18.68
N ASP A 94 -7.50 -10.07 -19.86
CA ASP A 94 -7.11 -11.43 -20.27
C ASP A 94 -6.05 -11.32 -21.37
N VAL A 95 -4.79 -11.20 -20.96
CA VAL A 95 -3.66 -10.99 -21.86
C VAL A 95 -2.39 -11.66 -21.37
N GLY A 96 -1.65 -12.29 -22.25
CA GLY A 96 -0.39 -12.95 -21.90
C GLY A 96 -0.57 -14.02 -20.81
N PRO A 97 0.18 -13.95 -19.71
CA PRO A 97 0.08 -14.87 -18.57
C PRO A 97 -1.06 -14.52 -17.60
N TYR A 98 -1.80 -13.44 -17.84
CA TYR A 98 -2.84 -12.92 -16.94
C TYR A 98 -4.23 -13.16 -17.49
N GLY A 99 -5.18 -13.51 -16.63
CA GLY A 99 -6.58 -13.66 -17.00
C GLY A 99 -7.43 -14.29 -15.91
N PRO A 100 -8.78 -14.17 -16.00
CA PRO A 100 -9.73 -14.65 -14.99
C PRO A 100 -9.61 -16.15 -14.68
N GLN A 101 -9.26 -16.95 -15.67
CA GLN A 101 -9.12 -18.42 -15.55
C GLN A 101 -7.66 -18.86 -15.42
N ARG A 102 -6.71 -17.93 -15.33
CA ARG A 102 -5.28 -18.20 -15.23
C ARG A 102 -4.81 -18.17 -13.79
N GLU A 103 -3.56 -18.59 -13.57
CA GLU A 103 -2.93 -18.52 -12.23
C GLU A 103 -2.77 -17.08 -11.74
N ARG A 104 -2.57 -16.16 -12.66
CA ARG A 104 -2.39 -14.74 -12.38
C ARG A 104 -3.46 -13.94 -13.07
N ARG A 105 -3.94 -12.94 -12.37
CA ARG A 105 -4.91 -11.97 -12.86
C ARG A 105 -4.26 -10.60 -12.93
N ALA A 106 -4.62 -9.83 -13.94
CA ALA A 106 -4.23 -8.42 -14.03
C ALA A 106 -5.49 -7.56 -13.97
N VAL A 107 -5.45 -6.58 -13.10
CA VAL A 107 -6.57 -5.68 -12.82
C VAL A 107 -6.09 -4.25 -12.93
N VAL A 108 -6.77 -3.44 -13.75
CA VAL A 108 -6.56 -2.00 -13.81
C VAL A 108 -7.73 -1.32 -13.13
N THR A 109 -7.46 -0.39 -12.23
CA THR A 109 -8.50 0.37 -11.56
C THR A 109 -8.18 1.86 -11.56
N THR A 110 -9.17 2.70 -11.83
CA THR A 110 -8.98 4.13 -12.02
C THR A 110 -10.23 4.93 -11.65
N THR A 111 -10.06 6.20 -11.38
CA THR A 111 -11.18 7.14 -11.24
C THR A 111 -11.66 7.70 -12.57
N ASP A 112 -10.83 7.61 -13.62
CA ASP A 112 -11.15 8.07 -14.97
C ASP A 112 -10.60 7.11 -16.03
N PRO A 113 -11.43 6.20 -16.56
CA PRO A 113 -11.00 5.25 -17.58
C PRO A 113 -10.53 5.88 -18.89
N LYS A 114 -10.98 7.09 -19.22
CA LYS A 114 -10.57 7.79 -20.46
C LYS A 114 -9.18 8.40 -20.31
N GLY A 115 -8.95 9.05 -19.18
CA GLY A 115 -7.73 9.81 -18.93
C GLY A 115 -6.61 8.98 -18.32
N LEU A 116 -6.92 7.89 -17.63
CA LEU A 116 -5.97 7.03 -16.90
C LEU A 116 -4.96 7.85 -16.09
N PRO A 117 -5.41 8.73 -15.17
CA PRO A 117 -4.53 9.67 -14.48
C PRO A 117 -3.54 8.93 -13.56
N ASP A 118 -2.25 9.25 -13.66
CA ASP A 118 -1.16 8.55 -12.95
C ASP A 118 -1.38 8.38 -11.44
N LYS A 119 -1.93 9.42 -10.79
CA LYS A 119 -2.15 9.40 -9.33
C LYS A 119 -3.38 8.63 -8.88
N ALA A 120 -4.29 8.36 -9.81
CA ALA A 120 -5.57 7.73 -9.53
C ALA A 120 -5.84 6.51 -10.43
N THR A 121 -4.79 5.92 -10.98
CA THR A 121 -4.84 4.67 -11.74
C THR A 121 -3.85 3.68 -11.14
N TRP A 122 -4.34 2.48 -10.83
CA TRP A 122 -3.52 1.38 -10.34
C TRP A 122 -3.54 0.23 -11.33
N TYR A 123 -2.38 -0.32 -11.58
CA TYR A 123 -2.16 -1.51 -12.38
C TYR A 123 -1.73 -2.61 -11.43
N LEU A 124 -2.52 -3.66 -11.31
CA LEU A 124 -2.38 -4.65 -10.25
C LEU A 124 -2.21 -6.05 -10.82
N ALA A 125 -1.33 -6.84 -10.23
CA ALA A 125 -1.23 -8.28 -10.44
C ALA A 125 -1.65 -9.02 -9.17
N THR A 126 -2.40 -10.11 -9.32
CA THR A 126 -2.82 -10.94 -8.20
C THR A 126 -2.88 -12.41 -8.59
N ASN A 127 -2.66 -13.31 -7.61
CA ASN A 127 -2.91 -14.76 -7.75
C ASN A 127 -4.21 -15.20 -7.06
N LEU A 128 -4.96 -14.24 -6.47
CA LEU A 128 -6.26 -14.55 -5.86
C LEU A 128 -7.22 -15.04 -6.96
N PRO A 129 -7.90 -16.20 -6.77
CA PRO A 129 -8.77 -16.77 -7.79
C PRO A 129 -9.93 -15.86 -8.15
N HIS A 130 -10.31 -15.85 -9.44
CA HIS A 130 -11.52 -15.17 -9.88
C HIS A 130 -12.77 -15.91 -9.35
N PRO A 131 -13.85 -15.21 -8.97
CA PRO A 131 -15.13 -15.84 -8.68
C PRO A 131 -15.61 -16.70 -9.85
N GLY A 132 -15.95 -17.97 -9.58
CA GLY A 132 -16.29 -18.94 -10.61
C GLY A 132 -15.10 -19.61 -11.33
N SER A 133 -13.86 -19.27 -10.96
CA SER A 133 -12.69 -20.03 -11.39
C SER A 133 -12.66 -21.40 -10.75
N LYS A 134 -12.21 -22.43 -11.50
CA LYS A 134 -11.98 -23.76 -10.94
C LYS A 134 -10.94 -23.80 -9.80
N ARG A 135 -10.12 -22.77 -9.70
CA ARG A 135 -9.11 -22.60 -8.65
C ARG A 135 -9.69 -22.06 -7.34
N ALA A 136 -10.87 -21.45 -7.37
CA ALA A 136 -11.52 -20.94 -6.17
C ALA A 136 -11.95 -22.12 -5.29
N THR A 137 -11.29 -22.28 -4.15
CA THR A 137 -11.62 -23.28 -3.13
C THR A 137 -12.30 -22.63 -1.93
N GLN A 138 -12.79 -23.46 -1.00
CA GLN A 138 -13.34 -22.96 0.26
C GLN A 138 -12.27 -22.58 1.30
N SER A 139 -10.99 -22.79 1.00
CA SER A 139 -9.89 -22.33 1.86
C SER A 139 -9.83 -20.80 1.85
N GLU A 140 -9.69 -20.17 3.01
CA GLU A 140 -9.58 -18.70 3.12
C GLU A 140 -8.45 -18.11 2.26
N LEU A 141 -7.32 -18.82 2.12
CA LEU A 141 -6.17 -18.38 1.32
C LEU A 141 -6.41 -18.51 -0.19
N GLU A 142 -7.24 -19.48 -0.60
CA GLU A 142 -7.58 -19.76 -1.99
C GLU A 142 -9.01 -19.36 -2.32
N ALA A 143 -9.68 -18.66 -1.42
CA ALA A 143 -11.01 -18.14 -1.65
C ALA A 143 -10.99 -17.15 -2.84
N ALA A 144 -12.07 -17.16 -3.61
CA ALA A 144 -12.24 -16.22 -4.70
C ALA A 144 -12.17 -14.77 -4.21
N ALA A 145 -11.60 -13.89 -5.02
CA ALA A 145 -11.62 -12.45 -4.82
C ALA A 145 -12.25 -11.77 -6.02
N ASP A 146 -13.32 -11.02 -5.79
CA ASP A 146 -13.91 -10.15 -6.80
C ASP A 146 -13.08 -8.87 -7.00
N LEU A 147 -13.45 -8.05 -7.94
CA LEU A 147 -12.74 -6.81 -8.25
C LEU A 147 -12.79 -5.82 -7.08
N SER A 148 -13.90 -5.78 -6.33
CA SER A 148 -14.04 -4.92 -5.15
C SER A 148 -13.07 -5.30 -4.05
N GLU A 149 -12.90 -6.60 -3.79
CA GLU A 149 -11.93 -7.08 -2.80
C GLU A 149 -10.50 -6.75 -3.21
N ILE A 150 -10.13 -6.94 -4.48
CA ILE A 150 -8.79 -6.63 -4.98
C ILE A 150 -8.48 -5.14 -4.79
N VAL A 151 -9.40 -4.25 -5.17
CA VAL A 151 -9.26 -2.80 -5.01
C VAL A 151 -9.17 -2.42 -3.53
N ARG A 152 -10.00 -3.03 -2.68
CA ARG A 152 -9.98 -2.81 -1.24
C ARG A 152 -8.65 -3.24 -0.63
N LEU A 153 -8.17 -4.43 -0.94
CA LEU A 153 -6.90 -4.95 -0.43
C LEU A 153 -5.73 -4.04 -0.79
N TYR A 154 -5.63 -3.65 -2.06
CA TYR A 154 -4.56 -2.74 -2.46
C TYR A 154 -4.69 -1.35 -1.80
N GLY A 155 -5.91 -0.87 -1.63
CA GLY A 155 -6.19 0.38 -0.94
C GLY A 155 -5.67 0.43 0.51
N LEU A 156 -5.56 -0.72 1.19
CA LEU A 156 -5.01 -0.81 2.54
C LEU A 156 -3.51 -0.47 2.60
N ARG A 157 -2.78 -0.54 1.48
CA ARG A 157 -1.36 -0.18 1.42
C ARG A 157 -1.10 1.25 1.89
N VAL A 158 -1.99 2.18 1.57
CA VAL A 158 -1.88 3.58 2.01
C VAL A 158 -1.85 3.69 3.54
N TRP A 159 -2.53 2.79 4.25
CA TRP A 159 -2.54 2.80 5.72
C TRP A 159 -1.18 2.45 6.33
N VAL A 160 -0.40 1.59 5.67
CA VAL A 160 0.96 1.26 6.11
C VAL A 160 1.84 2.51 6.06
N GLU A 161 1.77 3.28 4.98
CA GLU A 161 2.53 4.53 4.84
C GLU A 161 2.10 5.58 5.87
N GLN A 162 0.80 5.73 6.10
CA GLN A 162 0.27 6.61 7.14
C GLN A 162 0.69 6.15 8.54
N SER A 163 0.63 4.85 8.81
CA SER A 163 1.08 4.28 10.09
C SER A 163 2.56 4.55 10.32
N TYR A 164 3.41 4.39 9.31
CA TYR A 164 4.83 4.74 9.42
C TYR A 164 5.07 6.22 9.67
N LYS A 165 4.32 7.11 9.03
CA LYS A 165 4.41 8.55 9.33
C LYS A 165 4.02 8.83 10.78
N GLN A 166 2.91 8.28 11.25
CA GLN A 166 2.46 8.43 12.62
C GLN A 166 3.49 7.88 13.63
N VAL A 167 4.02 6.67 13.39
CA VAL A 167 5.05 6.08 14.25
C VAL A 167 6.32 6.92 14.28
N LYS A 168 6.72 7.56 13.18
CA LYS A 168 7.90 8.42 13.13
C LYS A 168 7.71 9.72 13.91
N HIS A 169 6.56 10.33 13.83
CA HIS A 169 6.34 11.68 14.34
C HIS A 169 5.74 11.69 15.76
N VAL A 170 4.72 10.87 16.02
CA VAL A 170 4.02 10.91 17.31
C VAL A 170 4.75 10.15 18.43
N PRO A 171 5.14 8.86 18.28
CA PRO A 171 5.90 8.15 19.32
C PRO A 171 7.39 8.41 19.31
N GLY A 172 7.91 9.32 18.48
CA GLY A 172 9.31 9.73 18.47
C GLY A 172 10.30 8.70 17.93
N TRP A 173 9.88 7.86 16.97
CA TRP A 173 10.79 6.88 16.35
C TRP A 173 12.04 7.53 15.77
N SER A 174 11.89 8.67 15.09
CA SER A 174 13.00 9.38 14.45
C SER A 174 13.84 10.23 15.40
N ASP A 175 13.37 10.49 16.61
CA ASP A 175 14.00 11.42 17.53
C ASP A 175 15.15 10.78 18.32
N TYR A 176 15.16 9.45 18.38
CA TYR A 176 16.18 8.69 19.09
C TYR A 176 17.35 8.31 18.18
N GLN A 177 18.49 8.97 18.40
CA GLN A 177 19.71 8.76 17.63
C GLN A 177 20.76 7.99 18.45
N ALA A 178 20.48 6.74 18.80
CA ALA A 178 21.48 5.87 19.42
C ALA A 178 22.41 5.26 18.38
N ARG A 179 23.65 4.98 18.78
CA ARG A 179 24.65 4.29 17.94
C ARG A 179 24.74 2.78 18.22
N SER A 180 24.10 2.31 19.26
CA SER A 180 24.10 0.90 19.66
C SER A 180 22.91 0.16 19.04
N ASP A 181 23.15 -0.96 18.36
CA ASP A 181 22.10 -1.82 17.78
C ASP A 181 21.08 -2.25 18.85
N ILE A 182 21.55 -2.65 20.03
CA ILE A 182 20.69 -3.05 21.15
C ILE A 182 19.78 -1.89 21.59
N ALA A 183 20.31 -0.68 21.67
CA ALA A 183 19.55 0.50 22.08
C ALA A 183 18.52 0.88 21.01
N ILE A 184 18.86 0.78 19.72
CA ILE A 184 17.96 1.01 18.60
C ILE A 184 16.79 0.01 18.63
N ARG A 185 17.08 -1.28 18.79
CA ARG A 185 16.05 -2.33 18.83
C ARG A 185 15.11 -2.16 20.02
N ARG A 186 15.65 -1.84 21.22
CA ARG A 186 14.83 -1.58 22.41
C ARG A 186 13.92 -0.37 22.22
N HIS A 187 14.46 0.71 21.66
CA HIS A 187 13.66 1.89 21.34
C HIS A 187 12.52 1.56 20.36
N TRP A 188 12.82 0.85 19.28
CA TRP A 188 11.80 0.44 18.31
C TRP A 188 10.72 -0.44 18.94
N GLN A 189 11.09 -1.37 19.81
CA GLN A 189 10.11 -2.18 20.52
C GLN A 189 9.19 -1.33 21.39
N LEU A 190 9.73 -0.36 22.13
CA LEU A 190 8.92 0.56 22.93
C LEU A 190 7.99 1.41 22.07
N VAL A 191 8.48 1.93 20.96
CA VAL A 191 7.67 2.70 20.01
C VAL A 191 6.55 1.85 19.43
N CYS A 192 6.83 0.63 19.02
CA CYS A 192 5.79 -0.30 18.51
C CYS A 192 4.76 -0.65 19.58
N CYS A 193 5.17 -0.87 20.82
CA CYS A 193 4.27 -1.10 21.94
C CYS A 193 3.38 0.12 22.22
N ALA A 194 3.96 1.31 22.26
CA ALA A 194 3.22 2.56 22.46
C ALA A 194 2.21 2.80 21.33
N PHE A 195 2.63 2.60 20.09
CA PHE A 195 1.74 2.68 18.91
C PHE A 195 0.56 1.72 19.02
N THR A 196 0.83 0.45 19.33
CA THR A 196 -0.20 -0.58 19.47
C THR A 196 -1.15 -0.26 20.62
N PHE A 197 -0.62 0.23 21.74
CA PHE A 197 -1.42 0.63 22.89
C PHE A 197 -2.35 1.80 22.56
N CYS A 198 -1.83 2.87 21.96
CA CYS A 198 -2.64 4.01 21.54
C CYS A 198 -3.74 3.61 20.54
N TRP A 199 -3.39 2.77 19.58
CA TRP A 199 -4.33 2.25 18.61
C TRP A 199 -5.45 1.42 19.24
N ARG A 200 -5.10 0.56 20.20
CA ARG A 200 -6.07 -0.28 20.90
C ARG A 200 -6.95 0.51 21.86
N ALA A 201 -6.39 1.50 22.56
CA ALA A 201 -7.10 2.27 23.57
C ALA A 201 -8.08 3.29 22.97
N ASN A 202 -7.68 3.97 21.88
CA ASN A 202 -8.43 5.09 21.30
C ASN A 202 -9.03 4.80 19.93
N GLY A 203 -8.78 3.61 19.36
CA GLY A 203 -9.19 3.27 17.99
C GLY A 203 -8.47 4.06 16.90
N ARG A 204 -7.66 5.07 17.27
CA ARG A 204 -6.80 5.87 16.38
C ARG A 204 -5.65 6.51 17.16
N LEU A 205 -4.60 6.87 16.45
CA LEU A 205 -3.58 7.79 17.00
C LEU A 205 -4.06 9.25 16.87
N PRO A 206 -3.60 10.11 17.78
CA PRO A 206 -3.83 11.56 17.63
C PRO A 206 -3.26 12.07 16.31
N THR A 207 -3.91 13.09 15.76
CA THR A 207 -3.41 13.80 14.57
C THR A 207 -2.27 14.73 14.96
N ASP A 208 -1.48 15.19 13.97
CA ASP A 208 -0.39 16.15 14.22
C ASP A 208 -0.92 17.45 14.85
N GLU A 209 -2.14 17.85 14.54
CA GLU A 209 -2.83 19.03 15.13
C GLU A 209 -3.17 18.80 16.60
N GLU A 210 -3.72 17.62 16.95
CA GLU A 210 -4.02 17.25 18.35
C GLU A 210 -2.75 17.14 19.21
N VAL A 211 -1.62 16.73 18.62
CA VAL A 211 -0.31 16.69 19.31
C VAL A 211 0.24 18.10 19.52
N ALA A 212 0.07 18.99 18.56
CA ALA A 212 0.51 20.38 18.68
C ALA A 212 -0.29 21.15 19.76
N GLU A 213 -1.59 20.91 19.87
CA GLU A 213 -2.44 21.50 20.90
C GLU A 213 -2.03 21.04 22.31
N THR A 214 -1.80 19.73 22.50
CA THR A 214 -1.36 19.19 23.81
C THR A 214 0.06 19.61 24.18
N SER A 215 0.92 19.93 23.21
CA SER A 215 2.26 20.46 23.44
C SER A 215 2.25 21.92 23.90
N ASN A 216 1.24 22.69 23.52
CA ASN A 216 1.07 24.08 23.94
C ASN A 216 0.49 24.22 25.36
N ASP A 217 -0.19 23.19 25.86
CA ASP A 217 -0.77 23.16 27.21
C ASP A 217 0.23 22.63 28.28
N ALA A 218 1.45 22.28 27.91
CA ALA A 218 2.47 21.91 28.85
C ALA A 218 2.81 23.16 29.73
N PRO A 219 2.74 23.07 31.08
CA PRO A 219 3.00 24.22 31.94
C PRO A 219 4.41 24.75 31.69
N VAL A 220 4.48 26.01 31.27
CA VAL A 220 5.75 26.73 31.14
C VAL A 220 6.40 26.72 32.51
N ASP A 221 7.55 26.07 32.64
CA ASP A 221 8.36 26.10 33.88
C ASP A 221 8.73 27.54 34.21
N PRO A 222 8.21 28.13 35.31
CA PRO A 222 8.45 29.53 35.63
C PRO A 222 9.89 29.83 36.02
N ALA A 223 10.78 28.83 36.01
CA ALA A 223 12.18 28.94 36.42
C ALA A 223 13.16 29.17 35.27
N GLY A 224 12.76 29.81 34.17
CA GLY A 224 13.59 30.40 33.11
C GLY A 224 15.07 30.05 33.02
N ARG A 225 15.46 28.79 33.04
CA ARG A 225 16.86 28.39 32.77
C ARG A 225 17.03 28.12 31.29
N GLY A 226 17.44 29.19 30.57
CA GLY A 226 17.85 29.09 29.20
C GLY A 226 18.88 28.01 28.97
N LYS A 227 18.53 26.94 28.28
CA LYS A 227 19.52 25.98 27.76
C LYS A 227 20.22 26.67 26.58
N GLY A 228 21.41 27.22 26.85
CA GLY A 228 22.31 27.68 25.81
C GLY A 228 22.65 26.55 24.85
N LYS A 229 22.50 26.84 23.56
CA LYS A 229 23.01 25.95 22.52
C LYS A 229 24.52 25.76 22.70
N PRO A 230 25.06 24.52 22.71
CA PRO A 230 26.49 24.31 22.66
C PRO A 230 27.00 24.76 21.29
N GLY A 231 27.81 25.86 21.29
CA GLY A 231 28.49 26.32 20.10
C GLY A 231 29.54 25.29 19.68
N TYR A 232 29.44 24.84 18.44
CA TYR A 232 30.49 24.07 17.79
C TYR A 232 31.68 25.01 17.49
N ALA A 233 32.70 25.01 18.33
CA ALA A 233 33.95 25.66 18.05
C ALA A 233 34.73 24.83 17.02
N GLY A 234 34.85 25.34 15.82
CA GLY A 234 35.66 24.77 14.76
C GLY A 234 37.14 24.82 15.13
N ARG A 235 37.78 23.68 15.36
CA ARG A 235 39.26 23.57 15.43
C ARG A 235 39.83 23.72 14.02
N ARG A 236 40.39 24.86 13.73
CA ARG A 236 41.36 25.04 12.63
C ARG A 236 42.63 24.26 12.97
N ARG A 237 43.00 23.29 12.15
CA ARG A 237 44.37 22.73 12.13
C ARG A 237 45.23 23.68 11.28
N SER A 238 46.17 24.35 11.97
CA SER A 238 47.30 24.97 11.36
C SER A 238 48.34 23.90 11.04
N GLY A 239 48.86 23.91 9.80
CA GLY A 239 49.93 23.02 9.38
C GLY A 239 51.29 23.39 9.96
N GLN A 240 52.12 22.41 10.11
CA GLN A 240 53.52 22.32 9.75
C GLN A 240 53.84 20.89 9.40
#